data_88a77cbf60504e37c2d0f91fbd7aedb7
#
_entry.id   88a77cbf60504e37c2d0f91fbd7aedb7
#
_cell.length_a   1.000
_cell.length_b   1.000
_cell.length_c   1.000
_cell.angle_alpha   90.00
_cell.angle_beta   90.00
_cell.angle_gamma   90.00
#
_symmetry.space_group_name_H-M   'P 1'
#
loop_
_entity.id
_entity.type
_entity.pdbx_description
1 polymer ?
#
loop_
_entity_poly.entity_id
_entity_poly.type
_entity_poly.pdbx_seq_one_letter_code
_entity_poly.pdbx_strand_id
1 'polypeptide(L)'
;STLLASSAASDVYKRQLYSYPVVADYKNLWDVANLLLQKTPSDNFTTTMKLTFMPNPKLKGERTGLVVMGRDYAGLILENTDKGLVLSQIECKKADKGEAEQVNSSVGLTQNTVYLKVRFSCDGKKIKASEGGNDLIVICNFSYSLDGKKFLPLGNPFQAREGQWIGAKVGMFCTRPAIVTNDGGWTDVDWFRITRK
;
A
#
# COMPACT_ATOMS: atom_id res chain seq x y z
N SER A 1 18.27 -8.19 2.67
CA SER A 1 18.62 -8.57 1.30
C SER A 1 18.57 -7.32 0.42
N THR A 2 19.72 -7.00 -0.16
CA THR A 2 19.92 -5.82 -0.99
C THR A 2 19.29 -6.07 -2.35
N LEU A 3 18.26 -5.29 -2.70
CA LEU A 3 17.71 -5.25 -4.04
C LEU A 3 18.62 -4.36 -4.90
N LEU A 4 19.25 -4.95 -5.88
CA LEU A 4 20.04 -4.23 -6.88
C LEU A 4 19.06 -3.51 -7.82
N ALA A 5 19.07 -2.18 -7.79
CA ALA A 5 18.34 -1.36 -8.74
C ALA A 5 19.08 -1.34 -10.07
N SER A 6 18.59 -2.04 -11.08
CA SER A 6 18.99 -1.84 -12.46
C SER A 6 18.13 -0.74 -13.08
N SER A 7 18.64 -0.06 -14.10
CA SER A 7 18.00 1.03 -14.83
C SER A 7 16.77 0.61 -15.67
N ALA A 8 16.42 -0.64 -15.66
CA ALA A 8 15.19 -1.23 -16.18
C ALA A 8 14.32 -1.67 -15.01
N ALA A 9 13.03 -1.90 -15.21
CA ALA A 9 12.09 -2.31 -14.18
C ALA A 9 12.69 -3.36 -13.22
N SER A 10 12.64 -3.07 -11.92
CA SER A 10 13.09 -4.02 -10.89
C SER A 10 11.93 -4.96 -10.56
N ASP A 11 12.03 -6.20 -10.97
CA ASP A 11 11.04 -7.23 -10.64
C ASP A 11 11.45 -7.96 -9.35
N VAL A 12 10.54 -8.02 -8.40
CA VAL A 12 10.69 -8.87 -7.21
C VAL A 12 10.09 -10.24 -7.52
N TYR A 13 10.84 -11.30 -7.22
CA TYR A 13 10.37 -12.67 -7.36
C TYR A 13 9.10 -12.93 -6.54
N LYS A 14 8.33 -13.93 -6.97
CA LYS A 14 7.13 -14.39 -6.26
C LYS A 14 7.35 -14.50 -4.77
N ARG A 15 6.50 -13.84 -4.00
CA ARG A 15 6.50 -13.91 -2.55
C ARG A 15 5.12 -14.28 -2.04
N GLN A 16 5.10 -15.10 -1.01
CA GLN A 16 3.90 -15.40 -0.26
C GLN A 16 3.95 -14.65 1.07
N LEU A 17 2.93 -13.83 1.32
CA LEU A 17 2.77 -13.08 2.56
C LEU A 17 1.64 -13.70 3.37
N TYR A 18 1.97 -14.36 4.46
CA TYR A 18 0.97 -14.84 5.39
C TYR A 18 0.37 -13.69 6.18
N SER A 19 -0.94 -13.76 6.45
CA SER A 19 -1.59 -12.71 7.22
C SER A 19 -1.06 -12.72 8.66
N TYR A 20 -0.65 -11.55 9.11
CA TYR A 20 -0.10 -11.33 10.44
C TYR A 20 -1.17 -10.75 11.37
N PRO A 21 -1.35 -11.28 12.59
CA PRO A 21 -2.31 -10.71 13.52
C PRO A 21 -1.88 -9.31 13.91
N VAL A 22 -2.80 -8.35 13.85
CA VAL A 22 -2.57 -7.04 14.40
C VAL A 22 -2.60 -7.09 15.92
N VAL A 23 -1.95 -6.12 16.56
CA VAL A 23 -1.97 -6.00 18.03
C VAL A 23 -3.38 -5.68 18.55
N ALA A 24 -3.66 -6.02 19.81
CA ALA A 24 -5.00 -5.84 20.39
C ALA A 24 -5.47 -4.38 20.42
N ASP A 25 -4.55 -3.43 20.58
CA ASP A 25 -4.79 -1.99 20.58
C ASP A 25 -4.49 -1.33 19.21
N TYR A 26 -4.63 -2.08 18.14
CA TYR A 26 -4.38 -1.63 16.78
C TYR A 26 -5.19 -0.38 16.41
N LYS A 27 -4.49 0.61 15.88
CA LYS A 27 -5.07 1.88 15.43
C LYS A 27 -4.96 2.06 13.92
N ASN A 28 -3.80 1.78 13.36
CA ASN A 28 -3.52 1.92 11.93
C ASN A 28 -2.25 1.14 11.55
N LEU A 29 -1.81 1.24 10.30
CA LEU A 29 -0.67 0.46 9.78
C LEU A 29 0.68 0.80 10.43
N TRP A 30 0.80 1.89 11.19
CA TRP A 30 1.99 2.16 11.99
C TRP A 30 2.21 1.13 13.10
N ASP A 31 1.15 0.47 13.52
CA ASP A 31 1.20 -0.59 14.53
C ASP A 31 1.58 -1.97 13.94
N VAL A 32 1.80 -2.06 12.62
CA VAL A 32 2.14 -3.31 11.95
C VAL A 32 3.64 -3.44 11.77
N ALA A 33 4.24 -4.42 12.45
CA ALA A 33 5.68 -4.66 12.39
C ALA A 33 6.18 -5.24 11.05
N ASN A 34 5.30 -5.80 10.25
CA ASN A 34 5.65 -6.62 9.08
C ASN A 34 5.36 -5.97 7.74
N LEU A 35 5.33 -4.66 7.69
CA LEU A 35 5.28 -3.95 6.43
C LEU A 35 6.57 -4.17 5.65
N LEU A 36 6.47 -4.66 4.42
CA LEU A 36 7.60 -4.77 3.51
C LEU A 36 7.72 -3.47 2.73
N LEU A 37 8.54 -2.56 3.21
CA LEU A 37 8.69 -1.23 2.67
C LEU A 37 10.01 -1.06 1.91
N GLN A 38 9.94 -0.35 0.80
CA GLN A 38 11.10 0.04 -0.02
C GLN A 38 11.13 1.55 -0.16
N LYS A 39 12.32 2.14 -0.07
CA LYS A 39 12.49 3.57 -0.36
C LYS A 39 12.14 3.86 -1.80
N THR A 40 11.52 4.99 -2.01
CA THR A 40 11.18 5.45 -3.36
C THR A 40 12.44 5.86 -4.11
N PRO A 41 12.63 5.37 -5.35
CA PRO A 41 13.88 5.59 -6.09
C PRO A 41 14.05 6.99 -6.67
N SER A 42 12.94 7.68 -6.93
CA SER A 42 12.93 9.00 -7.57
C SER A 42 11.55 9.66 -7.39
N ASP A 43 11.47 10.93 -7.80
CA ASP A 43 10.24 11.73 -7.64
C ASP A 43 9.16 11.42 -8.68
N ASN A 44 9.55 10.79 -9.80
CA ASN A 44 8.65 10.39 -10.88
C ASN A 44 8.86 8.93 -11.23
N PHE A 45 7.95 8.09 -10.78
CA PHE A 45 7.98 6.66 -11.06
C PHE A 45 6.59 6.06 -10.87
N THR A 46 6.43 4.83 -11.31
CA THR A 46 5.21 4.05 -11.12
C THR A 46 5.56 2.75 -10.43
N THR A 47 4.80 2.41 -9.40
CA THR A 47 4.85 1.10 -8.76
C THR A 47 3.60 0.32 -9.12
N THR A 48 3.78 -0.89 -9.59
CA THR A 48 2.69 -1.80 -9.93
C THR A 48 2.96 -3.16 -9.30
N MET A 49 1.93 -3.78 -8.75
CA MET A 49 2.02 -5.15 -8.25
C MET A 49 0.85 -5.98 -8.73
N LYS A 50 1.12 -7.25 -9.01
CA LYS A 50 0.09 -8.26 -9.22
C LYS A 50 0.02 -9.13 -7.97
N LEU A 51 -1.15 -9.24 -7.39
CA LEU A 51 -1.37 -10.08 -6.22
C LEU A 51 -2.59 -10.98 -6.40
N THR A 52 -2.55 -12.11 -5.71
CA THR A 52 -3.70 -12.99 -5.51
C THR A 52 -3.91 -13.14 -4.02
N PHE A 53 -5.08 -12.69 -3.54
CA PHE A 53 -5.43 -12.73 -2.13
C PHE A 53 -6.21 -14.02 -1.83
N MET A 54 -5.71 -14.78 -0.86
CA MET A 54 -6.29 -16.03 -0.41
C MET A 54 -6.65 -15.94 1.08
N PRO A 55 -7.68 -15.14 1.44
CA PRO A 55 -8.08 -15.03 2.83
C PRO A 55 -8.72 -16.32 3.33
N ASN A 56 -8.70 -16.54 4.64
CA ASN A 56 -9.50 -17.58 5.26
C ASN A 56 -10.98 -17.17 5.21
N PRO A 57 -11.86 -17.95 4.56
CA PRO A 57 -13.28 -17.61 4.46
C PRO A 57 -14.00 -17.46 5.81
N LYS A 58 -13.48 -18.10 6.84
CA LYS A 58 -14.02 -18.04 8.20
C LYS A 58 -13.50 -16.85 9.01
N LEU A 59 -12.53 -16.11 8.50
CA LEU A 59 -11.85 -15.03 9.20
C LEU A 59 -12.05 -13.72 8.44
N LYS A 60 -13.07 -12.96 8.79
CA LYS A 60 -13.34 -11.65 8.19
C LYS A 60 -12.37 -10.59 8.72
N GLY A 61 -12.06 -9.61 7.86
CA GLY A 61 -11.16 -8.51 8.22
C GLY A 61 -9.69 -8.73 7.88
N GLU A 62 -9.34 -9.84 7.22
CA GLU A 62 -7.99 -9.97 6.63
C GLU A 62 -7.81 -8.92 5.53
N ARG A 63 -6.65 -8.28 5.51
CA ARG A 63 -6.33 -7.17 4.62
C ARG A 63 -4.96 -7.37 3.96
N THR A 64 -4.86 -6.96 2.72
CA THR A 64 -3.61 -6.95 1.96
C THR A 64 -3.61 -5.78 0.98
N GLY A 65 -2.45 -5.33 0.57
CA GLY A 65 -2.39 -4.33 -0.49
C GLY A 65 -1.08 -3.59 -0.63
N LEU A 66 -1.18 -2.48 -1.34
CA LEU A 66 -0.09 -1.58 -1.70
C LEU A 66 -0.24 -0.27 -0.91
N VAL A 67 0.81 0.15 -0.23
CA VAL A 67 0.78 1.34 0.62
C VAL A 67 1.96 2.27 0.35
N VAL A 68 1.68 3.57 0.37
CA VAL A 68 2.70 4.62 0.42
C VAL A 68 2.76 5.10 1.87
N MET A 69 3.84 4.76 2.55
CA MET A 69 3.99 4.96 3.99
C MET A 69 4.89 6.15 4.31
N GLY A 70 4.37 7.07 5.06
CA GLY A 70 5.05 8.17 5.71
C GLY A 70 4.36 8.44 7.05
N ARG A 71 4.49 9.62 7.62
CA ARG A 71 3.71 10.03 8.81
C ARG A 71 2.21 10.06 8.52
N ASP A 72 1.87 10.49 7.30
CA ASP A 72 0.59 10.20 6.66
C ASP A 72 0.82 9.02 5.72
N TYR A 73 -0.19 8.19 5.50
CA TYR A 73 -0.12 7.17 4.48
C TYR A 73 -1.40 7.07 3.67
N ALA A 74 -1.28 6.49 2.50
CA ALA A 74 -2.41 6.13 1.64
C ALA A 74 -2.09 4.83 0.89
N GLY A 75 -3.12 4.16 0.42
CA GLY A 75 -2.91 2.92 -0.31
C GLY A 75 -4.17 2.32 -0.89
N LEU A 76 -3.98 1.22 -1.58
CA LEU A 76 -5.04 0.36 -2.09
C LEU A 76 -5.06 -0.92 -1.25
N ILE A 77 -6.14 -1.12 -0.54
CA ILE A 77 -6.31 -2.22 0.41
C ILE A 77 -7.45 -3.13 -0.03
N LEU A 78 -7.13 -4.41 -0.15
CA LEU A 78 -8.11 -5.46 -0.38
C LEU A 78 -8.46 -6.11 0.95
N GLU A 79 -9.74 -6.14 1.29
CA GLU A 79 -10.24 -6.68 2.55
C GLU A 79 -11.27 -7.79 2.30
N ASN A 80 -11.17 -8.85 3.08
CA ASN A 80 -12.19 -9.90 3.14
C ASN A 80 -13.29 -9.48 4.12
N THR A 81 -14.44 -9.07 3.57
CA THR A 81 -15.59 -8.60 4.34
C THR A 81 -16.74 -9.61 4.31
N ASP A 82 -17.77 -9.38 5.12
CA ASP A 82 -18.99 -10.19 5.11
C ASP A 82 -19.71 -10.17 3.75
N LYS A 83 -19.45 -9.17 2.94
CA LYS A 83 -20.01 -9.00 1.59
C LYS A 83 -19.07 -9.46 0.47
N GLY A 84 -17.97 -10.13 0.81
CA GLY A 84 -16.93 -10.57 -0.11
C GLY A 84 -15.72 -9.64 -0.10
N LEU A 85 -14.90 -9.73 -1.15
CA LEU A 85 -13.70 -8.93 -1.29
C LEU A 85 -14.03 -7.49 -1.68
N VAL A 86 -13.48 -6.53 -0.95
CA VAL A 86 -13.65 -5.11 -1.21
C VAL A 86 -12.28 -4.47 -1.35
N LEU A 87 -12.06 -3.79 -2.47
CA LEU A 87 -10.87 -2.97 -2.70
C LEU A 87 -11.19 -1.53 -2.36
N SER A 88 -10.40 -0.94 -1.47
CA SER A 88 -10.59 0.45 -1.02
C SER A 88 -9.31 1.26 -1.21
N GLN A 89 -9.48 2.51 -1.62
CA GLN A 89 -8.41 3.49 -1.48
C GLN A 89 -8.59 4.18 -0.14
N ILE A 90 -7.56 4.07 0.69
CA ILE A 90 -7.54 4.59 2.04
C ILE A 90 -6.51 5.70 2.20
N GLU A 91 -6.72 6.52 3.21
CA GLU A 91 -5.79 7.56 3.65
C GLU A 91 -5.80 7.65 5.16
N CYS A 92 -4.63 7.87 5.75
CA CYS A 92 -4.49 8.08 7.19
C CYS A 92 -3.57 9.26 7.43
N LYS A 93 -4.13 10.37 7.87
CA LYS A 93 -3.39 11.56 8.26
C LYS A 93 -2.94 11.42 9.71
N LYS A 94 -1.72 11.86 10.01
CA LYS A 94 -1.12 11.75 11.35
C LYS A 94 -1.16 10.32 11.89
N ALA A 95 -0.83 9.37 11.02
CA ALA A 95 -0.83 7.96 11.38
C ALA A 95 0.16 7.65 12.51
N ASP A 96 1.30 8.34 12.52
CA ASP A 96 2.30 8.28 13.60
C ASP A 96 1.77 8.73 14.96
N LYS A 97 0.68 9.49 14.98
CA LYS A 97 -0.03 9.92 16.19
C LYS A 97 -1.19 9.02 16.58
N GLY A 98 -1.40 7.93 15.84
CA GLY A 98 -2.46 6.97 16.11
C GLY A 98 -3.84 7.35 15.59
N GLU A 99 -3.91 8.27 14.63
CA GLU A 99 -5.18 8.64 14.01
C GLU A 99 -5.75 7.50 13.16
N ALA A 100 -7.06 7.50 12.95
CA ALA A 100 -7.77 6.46 12.23
C ALA A 100 -7.66 6.62 10.71
N GLU A 101 -7.68 5.49 10.01
CA GLU A 101 -7.80 5.46 8.56
C GLU A 101 -9.16 5.97 8.10
N GLN A 102 -9.17 6.60 6.92
CA GLN A 102 -10.36 7.00 6.20
C GLN A 102 -10.44 6.25 4.88
N VAL A 103 -11.63 5.80 4.52
CA VAL A 103 -11.90 5.18 3.22
C VAL A 103 -12.42 6.27 2.29
N ASN A 104 -11.69 6.54 1.22
CA ASN A 104 -12.09 7.54 0.22
C ASN A 104 -13.01 6.96 -0.85
N SER A 105 -12.76 5.72 -1.27
CA SER A 105 -13.54 5.04 -2.29
C SER A 105 -13.37 3.53 -2.18
N SER A 106 -14.39 2.79 -2.57
CA SER A 106 -14.38 1.33 -2.51
C SER A 106 -15.05 0.73 -3.73
N VAL A 107 -14.63 -0.48 -4.08
CA VAL A 107 -15.23 -1.30 -5.13
C VAL A 107 -15.23 -2.76 -4.70
N GLY A 108 -16.35 -3.46 -4.92
CA GLY A 108 -16.43 -4.91 -4.70
C GLY A 108 -15.72 -5.66 -5.81
N LEU A 109 -14.98 -6.70 -5.44
CA LEU A 109 -14.29 -7.57 -6.38
C LEU A 109 -14.91 -8.97 -6.37
N THR A 110 -15.03 -9.58 -7.55
CA THR A 110 -15.51 -10.94 -7.72
C THR A 110 -14.39 -11.94 -7.99
N GLN A 111 -13.15 -11.47 -8.00
CA GLN A 111 -11.97 -12.29 -8.22
C GLN A 111 -10.88 -11.97 -7.21
N ASN A 112 -10.00 -12.94 -6.96
CA ASN A 112 -8.94 -12.84 -5.97
C ASN A 112 -7.65 -12.22 -6.49
N THR A 113 -7.48 -12.18 -7.81
CA THR A 113 -6.31 -11.60 -8.47
C THR A 113 -6.61 -10.17 -8.91
N VAL A 114 -5.73 -9.25 -8.57
CA VAL A 114 -5.86 -7.83 -8.90
C VAL A 114 -4.47 -7.21 -9.13
N TYR A 115 -4.42 -6.21 -9.99
CA TYR A 115 -3.24 -5.39 -10.23
C TYR A 115 -3.45 -4.05 -9.55
N LEU A 116 -2.50 -3.67 -8.70
CA LEU A 116 -2.53 -2.41 -7.97
C LEU A 116 -1.41 -1.50 -8.47
N LYS A 117 -1.72 -0.24 -8.68
CA LYS A 117 -0.77 0.73 -9.22
C LYS A 117 -0.83 2.04 -8.45
N VAL A 118 0.33 2.60 -8.16
CA VAL A 118 0.49 3.97 -7.70
C VAL A 118 1.50 4.69 -8.57
N ARG A 119 1.10 5.85 -9.07
CA ARG A 119 1.96 6.74 -9.85
C ARG A 119 2.40 7.91 -8.98
N PHE A 120 3.70 8.08 -8.85
CA PHE A 120 4.34 9.18 -8.15
C PHE A 120 4.73 10.26 -9.16
N SER A 121 4.24 11.47 -8.97
CA SER A 121 4.54 12.62 -9.82
C SER A 121 5.01 13.79 -8.98
N CYS A 122 6.12 14.40 -9.40
CA CYS A 122 6.69 15.57 -8.76
C CYS A 122 6.81 16.68 -9.82
N ASP A 123 6.28 17.85 -9.52
CA ASP A 123 6.37 19.03 -10.39
C ASP A 123 7.40 20.06 -9.91
N GLY A 124 8.20 19.68 -8.90
CA GLY A 124 9.21 20.56 -8.30
C GLY A 124 8.66 21.57 -7.29
N LYS A 125 7.36 21.58 -7.02
CA LYS A 125 6.79 22.44 -5.99
C LYS A 125 7.22 21.97 -4.61
N LYS A 126 7.47 22.94 -3.74
CA LYS A 126 7.86 22.72 -2.35
C LYS A 126 6.88 23.38 -1.41
N ILE A 127 6.65 22.75 -0.28
CA ILE A 127 5.87 23.32 0.84
C ILE A 127 6.76 23.44 2.06
N LYS A 128 6.44 24.39 2.92
CA LYS A 128 7.17 24.60 4.16
C LYS A 128 6.98 23.40 5.08
N ALA A 129 8.07 22.78 5.50
CA ALA A 129 8.04 21.69 6.47
C ALA A 129 7.78 22.23 7.88
N SER A 130 7.13 21.41 8.73
CA SER A 130 6.81 21.76 10.11
C SER A 130 8.04 21.94 11.00
N GLU A 131 9.17 21.33 10.65
CA GLU A 131 10.43 21.39 11.41
C GLU A 131 11.50 22.30 10.75
N GLY A 132 11.08 23.16 9.85
CA GLY A 132 11.96 24.04 9.10
C GLY A 132 12.44 23.44 7.76
N GLY A 133 12.78 24.31 6.81
CA GLY A 133 13.11 23.90 5.45
C GLY A 133 11.87 23.72 4.58
N ASN A 134 12.04 23.09 3.42
CA ASN A 134 10.99 22.84 2.45
C ASN A 134 10.93 21.37 2.10
N ASP A 135 9.72 20.80 2.08
CA ASP A 135 9.44 19.46 1.59
C ASP A 135 9.06 19.51 0.11
N LEU A 136 9.64 18.63 -0.67
CA LEU A 136 9.21 18.39 -2.04
C LEU A 136 7.83 17.71 -2.02
N ILE A 137 6.90 18.23 -2.83
CA ILE A 137 5.57 17.65 -2.96
C ILE A 137 5.60 16.57 -4.03
N VAL A 138 5.21 15.37 -3.64
CA VAL A 138 5.00 14.25 -4.54
C VAL A 138 3.53 13.85 -4.49
N ILE A 139 2.88 13.81 -5.64
CA ILE A 139 1.47 13.41 -5.75
C ILE A 139 1.40 11.94 -6.15
N CYS A 140 0.65 11.16 -5.39
CA CYS A 140 0.38 9.76 -5.65
C CYS A 140 -1.03 9.59 -6.17
N ASN A 141 -1.17 8.99 -7.35
CA ASN A 141 -2.46 8.63 -7.93
C ASN A 141 -2.57 7.11 -7.99
N PHE A 142 -3.72 6.61 -7.53
CA PHE A 142 -3.98 5.18 -7.38
C PHE A 142 -4.91 4.67 -8.47
N SER A 143 -4.62 3.48 -8.96
CA SER A 143 -5.46 2.77 -9.91
C SER A 143 -5.34 1.27 -9.73
N TYR A 144 -6.33 0.54 -10.22
CA TYR A 144 -6.35 -0.92 -10.18
C TYR A 144 -6.78 -1.50 -11.52
N SER A 145 -6.45 -2.76 -11.75
CA SER A 145 -6.87 -3.49 -12.95
C SER A 145 -7.23 -4.92 -12.60
N LEU A 146 -8.22 -5.47 -13.29
CA LEU A 146 -8.61 -6.87 -13.17
C LEU A 146 -7.90 -7.76 -14.18
N ASP A 147 -7.44 -7.20 -15.28
CA ASP A 147 -6.80 -7.94 -16.40
C ASP A 147 -5.33 -7.56 -16.63
N GLY A 148 -4.83 -6.56 -15.92
CA GLY A 148 -3.47 -6.05 -16.06
C GLY A 148 -3.25 -5.11 -17.25
N LYS A 149 -4.29 -4.84 -18.02
CA LYS A 149 -4.23 -3.98 -19.22
C LYS A 149 -4.95 -2.67 -19.01
N LYS A 150 -6.21 -2.72 -18.60
CA LYS A 150 -7.02 -1.54 -18.34
C LYS A 150 -7.01 -1.21 -16.86
N PHE A 151 -6.42 -0.06 -16.51
CA PHE A 151 -6.39 0.47 -15.15
C PHE A 151 -7.47 1.51 -14.94
N LEU A 152 -8.20 1.40 -13.84
CA LEU A 152 -9.25 2.31 -13.44
C LEU A 152 -8.77 3.12 -12.22
N PRO A 153 -8.90 4.45 -12.23
CA PRO A 153 -8.60 5.26 -11.06
C PRO A 153 -9.49 4.85 -9.87
N LEU A 154 -8.93 4.89 -8.68
CA LEU A 154 -9.68 4.65 -7.46
C LEU A 154 -9.22 5.62 -6.37
N GLY A 155 -10.18 6.37 -5.81
CA GLY A 155 -9.95 7.30 -4.72
C GLY A 155 -9.36 8.65 -5.15
N ASN A 156 -8.76 9.31 -4.18
CA ASN A 156 -8.24 10.67 -4.32
C ASN A 156 -6.72 10.67 -4.47
N PRO A 157 -6.15 11.71 -5.12
CA PRO A 157 -4.71 11.93 -5.07
C PRO A 157 -4.24 12.08 -3.63
N PHE A 158 -3.08 11.50 -3.33
CA PHE A 158 -2.45 11.59 -2.03
C PHE A 158 -1.15 12.38 -2.15
N GLN A 159 -0.97 13.35 -1.26
CA GLN A 159 0.23 14.14 -1.19
C GLN A 159 1.24 13.47 -0.26
N ALA A 160 2.24 12.79 -0.85
CA ALA A 160 3.35 12.26 -0.11
C ALA A 160 4.36 13.38 0.16
N ARG A 161 4.84 13.47 1.38
CA ARG A 161 5.89 14.42 1.76
C ARG A 161 7.20 13.68 1.94
N GLU A 162 8.24 14.17 1.27
CA GLU A 162 9.61 13.85 1.65
C GLU A 162 9.85 14.50 3.01
N GLY A 163 9.35 13.93 4.05
CA GLY A 163 9.47 14.57 5.34
C GLY A 163 10.37 13.78 6.27
N GLN A 164 11.25 14.49 6.87
CA GLN A 164 11.65 14.35 8.26
C GLN A 164 12.06 12.93 8.65
N TRP A 165 13.22 12.50 8.22
CA TRP A 165 13.93 11.28 8.63
C TRP A 165 13.90 10.12 7.64
N ILE A 166 12.79 9.89 7.00
CA ILE A 166 12.65 8.74 6.12
C ILE A 166 11.74 9.18 4.98
N GLY A 167 12.27 9.39 3.81
CA GLY A 167 11.46 9.65 2.62
C GLY A 167 10.30 8.65 2.53
N ALA A 168 9.19 9.02 1.92
CA ALA A 168 8.05 8.14 1.74
C ALA A 168 8.51 6.80 1.18
N LYS A 169 7.97 5.70 1.73
CA LYS A 169 8.27 4.34 1.30
C LYS A 169 7.05 3.75 0.63
N VAL A 170 7.27 2.92 -0.35
CA VAL A 170 6.22 2.12 -0.97
C VAL A 170 6.39 0.66 -0.57
N GLY A 171 5.30 -0.03 -0.35
CA GLY A 171 5.39 -1.42 0.04
C GLY A 171 4.07 -2.15 0.09
N MET A 172 4.12 -3.33 0.70
CA MET A 172 3.04 -4.28 0.74
C MET A 172 2.90 -4.89 2.13
N PHE A 173 1.73 -5.42 2.42
CA PHE A 173 1.44 -6.08 3.69
C PHE A 173 0.32 -7.11 3.55
N CYS A 174 0.20 -7.97 4.54
CA CYS A 174 -0.94 -8.87 4.73
C CYS A 174 -1.18 -9.01 6.23
N THR A 175 -2.38 -8.64 6.68
CA THR A 175 -2.75 -8.63 8.09
C THR A 175 -4.07 -9.33 8.35
N ARG A 176 -4.28 -9.73 9.59
CA ARG A 176 -5.56 -10.25 10.08
C ARG A 176 -5.94 -9.59 11.40
N PRO A 177 -7.22 -9.63 11.79
CA PRO A 177 -7.65 -9.13 13.10
C PRO A 177 -6.86 -9.76 14.26
N ALA A 178 -6.85 -9.08 15.41
CA ALA A 178 -6.18 -9.51 16.64
C ALA A 178 -6.89 -10.72 17.28
N ILE A 179 -7.05 -11.79 16.53
CA ILE A 179 -7.68 -13.04 16.97
C ILE A 179 -6.61 -14.10 17.04
N VAL A 180 -6.58 -14.83 18.14
CA VAL A 180 -5.65 -15.98 18.31
C VAL A 180 -6.15 -17.13 17.45
N THR A 181 -5.63 -17.21 16.23
CA THR A 181 -5.85 -18.35 15.33
C THR A 181 -4.60 -18.57 14.49
N ASN A 182 -4.31 -19.82 14.20
CA ASN A 182 -3.23 -20.20 13.28
C ASN A 182 -3.71 -20.34 11.83
N ASP A 183 -5.00 -20.14 11.57
CA ASP A 183 -5.65 -20.40 10.28
C ASP A 183 -5.81 -19.13 9.43
N GLY A 184 -4.84 -18.23 9.51
CA GLY A 184 -4.83 -17.02 8.65
C GLY A 184 -4.62 -17.37 7.18
N GLY A 185 -5.16 -16.53 6.30
CA GLY A 185 -4.90 -16.61 4.86
C GLY A 185 -3.56 -16.02 4.47
N TRP A 186 -3.38 -15.81 3.18
CA TRP A 186 -2.13 -15.26 2.63
C TRP A 186 -2.39 -14.47 1.35
N THR A 187 -1.36 -13.76 0.91
CA THR A 187 -1.30 -13.11 -0.38
C THR A 187 -0.12 -13.65 -1.17
N ASP A 188 -0.38 -14.08 -2.39
CA ASP A 188 0.68 -14.37 -3.36
C ASP A 188 0.97 -13.10 -4.13
N VAL A 189 2.15 -12.54 -3.97
CA VAL A 189 2.64 -11.44 -4.78
C VAL A 189 3.36 -12.05 -5.97
N ASP A 190 2.71 -12.03 -7.14
CA ASP A 190 3.28 -12.60 -8.35
C ASP A 190 4.49 -11.78 -8.80
N TRP A 191 4.36 -10.45 -8.74
CA TRP A 191 5.46 -9.53 -8.99
C TRP A 191 5.15 -8.14 -8.41
N PHE A 192 6.22 -7.40 -8.21
CA PHE A 192 6.21 -6.01 -7.75
C PHE A 192 7.23 -5.25 -8.58
N ARG A 193 6.80 -4.23 -9.31
CA ARG A 193 7.62 -3.50 -10.27
C ARG A 193 7.65 -2.02 -9.97
N ILE A 194 8.85 -1.45 -10.06
CA ILE A 194 9.06 -0.01 -10.05
C ILE A 194 9.59 0.38 -11.41
N THR A 195 8.85 1.25 -12.10
CA THR A 195 9.18 1.72 -13.43
C THR A 195 9.44 3.22 -13.38
N ARG A 196 10.61 3.62 -13.83
CA ARG A 196 10.92 5.04 -14.06
C ARG A 196 10.35 5.49 -15.38
N LYS A 197 9.97 6.77 -15.46
CA LYS A 197 9.62 7.36 -16.76
C LYS A 197 10.86 7.66 -17.57
#